data_e5c620d910daae1a70852721d566bc14
#
_entry.id   e5c620d910daae1a70852721d566bc14
#
_cell.length_a   1.000
_cell.length_b   1.000
_cell.length_c   1.000
_cell.angle_alpha   90.00
_cell.angle_beta   90.00
_cell.angle_gamma   90.00
#
_symmetry.space_group_name_H-M   'P 1'
#
loop_
_entity.id
_entity.type
_entity.pdbx_description
1 polymer ?
#
loop_
_entity_poly.entity_id
_entity_poly.type
_entity_poly.pdbx_seq_one_letter_code
_entity_poly.pdbx_strand_id
1 'polypeptide(L)'
;VYGQRIDKTGTGVLTSRIKSTRVDPSLDPNTPDQFTGPEDPNRAPVVIYPADDVVMPRNVGDFESHWVDGSGNNVFELSLKTEYADIRVYPPGGNVRYQVRGIQTTAPGPVGASPIHTVQLTNESLEGGIYYWAAASTNGPDGIYRHDMAHPGQPAEEYFTRNQTPLDVNGNHRCVACHVLSRDGTKMAVTYD
;
A
#
# COMPACT_ATOMS: atom_id res chain seq x y z
N VAL A 1 10.60 -30.00 -8.35
CA VAL A 1 10.59 -30.94 -7.22
C VAL A 1 11.09 -32.29 -7.71
N TYR A 2 12.00 -32.91 -6.96
CA TYR A 2 12.54 -34.25 -7.26
C TYR A 2 12.00 -35.23 -6.22
N GLY A 3 11.37 -36.28 -6.69
CA GLY A 3 10.93 -37.40 -5.87
C GLY A 3 11.69 -38.67 -6.25
N GLN A 4 12.13 -39.43 -5.28
CA GLN A 4 12.83 -40.70 -5.50
C GLN A 4 12.06 -41.82 -4.81
N ARG A 5 11.83 -42.88 -5.55
CA ARG A 5 11.36 -44.17 -5.05
C ARG A 5 12.50 -45.18 -5.20
N ILE A 6 12.48 -46.30 -4.49
CA ILE A 6 13.59 -47.26 -4.38
C ILE A 6 14.20 -47.66 -5.77
N ASP A 7 13.38 -47.61 -6.81
CA ASP A 7 13.77 -48.06 -8.15
C ASP A 7 13.51 -47.02 -9.26
N LYS A 8 12.99 -45.84 -8.94
CA LYS A 8 12.59 -44.84 -9.97
C LYS A 8 12.76 -43.42 -9.47
N THR A 9 13.21 -42.54 -10.35
CA THR A 9 13.27 -41.11 -10.16
C THR A 9 12.32 -40.44 -11.13
N GLY A 10 11.51 -39.51 -10.64
CA GLY A 10 10.59 -38.70 -11.43
C GLY A 10 10.80 -37.22 -11.13
N THR A 11 10.51 -36.38 -12.11
CA THR A 11 10.48 -34.93 -11.97
C THR A 11 9.07 -34.43 -12.17
N GLY A 12 8.65 -33.45 -11.38
CA GLY A 12 7.35 -32.80 -11.50
C GLY A 12 7.41 -31.34 -11.12
N VAL A 13 6.45 -30.57 -11.61
CA VAL A 13 6.28 -29.15 -11.22
C VAL A 13 5.25 -29.10 -10.11
N LEU A 14 5.63 -28.53 -8.99
CA LEU A 14 4.72 -28.19 -7.89
C LEU A 14 4.45 -26.68 -7.93
N THR A 15 3.20 -26.30 -8.20
CA THR A 15 2.74 -24.92 -8.07
C THR A 15 2.04 -24.77 -6.74
N SER A 16 2.58 -23.90 -5.87
CA SER A 16 1.96 -23.53 -4.61
C SER A 16 1.30 -22.16 -4.74
N ARG A 17 0.08 -22.04 -4.20
CA ARG A 17 -0.64 -20.77 -4.11
C ARG A 17 -0.86 -20.42 -2.64
N ILE A 18 -0.52 -19.20 -2.27
CA ILE A 18 -0.77 -18.67 -0.93
C ILE A 18 -2.16 -18.03 -0.92
N LYS A 19 -2.98 -18.41 0.04
CA LYS A 19 -4.26 -17.75 0.32
C LYS A 19 -4.28 -17.26 1.75
N SER A 20 -4.74 -16.05 1.98
CA SER A 20 -5.00 -15.51 3.31
C SER A 20 -6.24 -14.63 3.29
N THR A 21 -7.01 -14.69 4.33
CA THR A 21 -8.14 -13.82 4.58
C THR A 21 -7.88 -13.13 5.91
N ARG A 22 -8.00 -11.82 5.95
CA ARG A 22 -7.93 -11.03 7.18
C ARG A 22 -9.24 -10.27 7.33
N VAL A 23 -9.91 -10.48 8.45
CA VAL A 23 -11.12 -9.74 8.85
C VAL A 23 -10.73 -8.76 9.95
N ASP A 24 -11.22 -7.52 9.86
CA ASP A 24 -11.02 -6.53 10.92
C ASP A 24 -11.63 -7.06 12.23
N PRO A 25 -10.94 -6.95 13.38
CA PRO A 25 -11.42 -7.46 14.66
C PRO A 25 -12.76 -6.86 15.13
N SER A 26 -13.17 -5.71 14.61
CA SER A 26 -14.47 -5.08 14.91
C SER A 26 -15.65 -5.69 14.14
N LEU A 27 -15.37 -6.53 13.14
CA LEU A 27 -16.39 -7.16 12.31
C LEU A 27 -16.64 -8.62 12.75
N ASP A 28 -17.82 -9.14 12.35
CA ASP A 28 -18.12 -10.56 12.51
C ASP A 28 -17.10 -11.40 11.71
N PRO A 29 -16.47 -12.42 12.30
CA PRO A 29 -15.56 -13.32 11.59
C PRO A 29 -16.14 -13.96 10.32
N ASN A 30 -17.47 -14.12 10.25
CA ASN A 30 -18.19 -14.68 9.09
C ASN A 30 -18.51 -13.60 8.03
N THR A 31 -18.10 -12.37 8.21
CA THR A 31 -18.31 -11.29 7.22
C THR A 31 -17.93 -11.69 5.78
N PRO A 32 -16.84 -12.44 5.51
CA PRO A 32 -16.53 -12.92 4.17
C PRO A 32 -17.65 -13.66 3.46
N ASP A 33 -18.48 -14.40 4.19
CA ASP A 33 -19.58 -15.21 3.63
C ASP A 33 -20.70 -14.32 3.08
N GLN A 34 -20.76 -13.05 3.49
CA GLN A 34 -21.76 -12.10 3.00
C GLN A 34 -21.44 -11.56 1.60
N PHE A 35 -20.20 -11.74 1.13
CA PHE A 35 -19.76 -11.31 -0.21
C PHE A 35 -20.04 -12.36 -1.32
N THR A 36 -21.00 -13.25 -1.11
CA THR A 36 -21.37 -14.31 -2.06
C THR A 36 -22.56 -13.97 -2.96
N GLY A 37 -23.19 -12.80 -2.73
CA GLY A 37 -24.33 -12.33 -3.54
C GLY A 37 -23.96 -11.96 -4.97
N PRO A 38 -24.95 -11.78 -5.86
CA PRO A 38 -24.73 -11.28 -7.21
C PRO A 38 -24.17 -9.87 -7.16
N GLU A 39 -23.30 -9.53 -8.12
CA GLU A 39 -22.75 -8.19 -8.25
C GLU A 39 -23.76 -7.22 -8.85
N ASP A 40 -23.78 -5.97 -8.33
CA ASP A 40 -24.58 -4.86 -8.84
C ASP A 40 -23.66 -3.68 -9.19
N PRO A 41 -23.50 -3.34 -10.47
CA PRO A 41 -22.66 -2.22 -10.88
C PRO A 41 -23.09 -0.87 -10.29
N ASN A 42 -24.38 -0.69 -9.97
CA ASN A 42 -24.87 0.56 -9.37
C ASN A 42 -24.42 0.73 -7.91
N ARG A 43 -23.93 -0.31 -7.29
CA ARG A 43 -23.38 -0.32 -5.94
C ARG A 43 -21.86 -0.41 -5.90
N ALA A 44 -21.22 -0.32 -7.06
CA ALA A 44 -19.78 -0.46 -7.18
C ALA A 44 -19.05 0.70 -6.46
N PRO A 45 -18.08 0.43 -5.58
CA PRO A 45 -17.15 1.44 -5.11
C PRO A 45 -16.31 1.96 -6.28
N VAL A 46 -15.98 3.26 -6.25
CA VAL A 46 -15.11 3.87 -7.24
C VAL A 46 -13.69 3.90 -6.70
N VAL A 47 -12.80 3.15 -7.29
CA VAL A 47 -11.39 3.14 -6.91
C VAL A 47 -10.71 4.41 -7.43
N ILE A 48 -10.03 5.13 -6.52
CA ILE A 48 -9.31 6.38 -6.81
C ILE A 48 -7.81 6.12 -6.94
N TYR A 49 -7.26 5.24 -6.10
CA TYR A 49 -5.84 4.92 -6.08
C TYR A 49 -5.62 3.46 -5.67
N PRO A 50 -4.64 2.78 -6.27
CA PRO A 50 -3.86 3.20 -7.44
C PRO A 50 -4.74 3.29 -8.69
N ALA A 51 -4.30 4.10 -9.68
CA ALA A 51 -4.95 4.12 -10.98
C ALA A 51 -4.80 2.76 -11.69
N ASP A 52 -5.72 2.44 -12.58
CA ASP A 52 -5.58 1.25 -13.43
C ASP A 52 -4.33 1.35 -14.30
N ASP A 53 -3.67 0.22 -14.55
CA ASP A 53 -2.41 0.09 -15.31
C ASP A 53 -1.22 0.92 -14.77
N VAL A 54 -1.27 1.34 -13.50
CA VAL A 54 -0.12 2.01 -12.89
C VAL A 54 1.09 1.07 -12.80
N VAL A 55 2.26 1.63 -13.01
CA VAL A 55 3.54 0.93 -12.87
C VAL A 55 4.17 1.31 -11.52
N MET A 56 4.46 0.33 -10.70
CA MET A 56 5.09 0.51 -9.39
C MET A 56 6.41 -0.24 -9.30
N PRO A 57 7.42 0.34 -8.64
CA PRO A 57 8.65 -0.38 -8.29
C PRO A 57 8.32 -1.55 -7.35
N ARG A 58 9.09 -2.62 -7.45
CA ARG A 58 8.89 -3.84 -6.63
C ARG A 58 9.10 -3.64 -5.13
N ASN A 59 9.85 -2.61 -4.74
CA ASN A 59 10.21 -2.30 -3.36
C ASN A 59 9.37 -1.18 -2.74
N VAL A 60 8.19 -0.89 -3.28
CA VAL A 60 7.20 -0.07 -2.57
C VAL A 60 6.74 -0.85 -1.34
N GLY A 61 7.02 -0.33 -0.14
CA GLY A 61 6.82 -1.03 1.12
C GLY A 61 5.36 -1.28 1.45
N ASP A 62 4.52 -0.26 1.28
CA ASP A 62 3.09 -0.32 1.58
C ASP A 62 2.25 -0.11 0.34
N PHE A 63 1.28 -0.99 0.14
CA PHE A 63 0.26 -0.85 -0.87
C PHE A 63 -0.99 -0.25 -0.23
N GLU A 64 -1.22 1.02 -0.50
CA GLU A 64 -2.46 1.69 -0.09
C GLU A 64 -3.48 1.66 -1.22
N SER A 65 -4.75 1.54 -0.87
CA SER A 65 -5.85 1.60 -1.81
C SER A 65 -6.91 2.57 -1.31
N HIS A 66 -7.31 3.51 -2.18
CA HIS A 66 -8.30 4.53 -1.85
C HIS A 66 -9.51 4.39 -2.78
N TRP A 67 -10.70 4.43 -2.21
CA TRP A 67 -11.96 4.39 -2.95
C TRP A 67 -13.01 5.30 -2.33
N VAL A 68 -14.01 5.62 -3.13
CA VAL A 68 -15.20 6.35 -2.67
C VAL A 68 -16.41 5.44 -2.83
N ASP A 69 -17.25 5.40 -1.83
CA ASP A 69 -18.54 4.73 -1.88
C ASP A 69 -19.68 5.76 -1.95
N GLY A 70 -20.50 5.67 -2.98
CA GLY A 70 -21.70 6.51 -3.15
C GLY A 70 -23.01 5.75 -2.92
N SER A 71 -22.95 4.46 -2.60
CA SER A 71 -24.10 3.54 -2.60
C SER A 71 -24.51 3.07 -1.21
N GLY A 72 -23.86 3.58 -0.15
CA GLY A 72 -24.18 3.25 1.24
C GLY A 72 -23.68 1.88 1.68
N ASN A 73 -22.65 1.33 1.04
CA ASN A 73 -21.94 0.17 1.57
C ASN A 73 -21.23 0.58 2.87
N ASN A 74 -21.18 -0.31 3.84
CA ASN A 74 -20.55 -0.06 5.14
C ASN A 74 -19.46 -1.06 5.49
N VAL A 75 -19.29 -2.11 4.70
CA VAL A 75 -18.19 -3.06 4.80
C VAL A 75 -17.64 -3.34 3.42
N PHE A 76 -16.32 -3.44 3.31
CA PHE A 76 -15.61 -3.59 2.05
C PHE A 76 -14.66 -4.78 2.08
N GLU A 77 -14.49 -5.43 0.94
CA GLU A 77 -13.47 -6.44 0.68
C GLU A 77 -12.46 -5.88 -0.33
N LEU A 78 -11.19 -5.88 0.03
CA LEU A 78 -10.09 -5.62 -0.91
C LEU A 78 -9.45 -6.95 -1.28
N SER A 79 -9.58 -7.34 -2.54
CA SER A 79 -8.93 -8.53 -3.11
C SER A 79 -7.67 -8.15 -3.86
N LEU A 80 -6.54 -8.74 -3.48
CA LEU A 80 -5.26 -8.63 -4.17
C LEU A 80 -4.90 -10.00 -4.73
N LYS A 81 -4.71 -10.10 -6.04
CA LYS A 81 -4.47 -11.38 -6.72
C LYS A 81 -3.28 -11.31 -7.65
N THR A 82 -2.41 -12.29 -7.53
CA THR A 82 -1.33 -12.58 -8.47
C THR A 82 -1.46 -14.02 -8.96
N GLU A 83 -0.59 -14.45 -9.87
CA GLU A 83 -0.55 -15.84 -10.31
C GLU A 83 -0.30 -16.82 -9.13
N TYR A 84 0.48 -16.41 -8.13
CA TYR A 84 0.96 -17.30 -7.06
C TYR A 84 0.41 -16.94 -5.67
N ALA A 85 -0.24 -15.82 -5.53
CA ALA A 85 -0.71 -15.37 -4.23
C ALA A 85 -2.04 -14.62 -4.30
N ASP A 86 -2.84 -14.86 -3.30
CA ASP A 86 -3.98 -14.05 -2.89
C ASP A 86 -3.55 -13.21 -1.66
N ILE A 87 -2.37 -12.63 -1.66
CA ILE A 87 -1.83 -11.79 -0.57
C ILE A 87 -0.55 -11.12 -0.99
N ARG A 88 -0.16 -10.10 -0.19
CA ARG A 88 1.10 -9.38 -0.24
C ARG A 88 2.30 -10.31 -0.45
N VAL A 89 2.63 -10.57 -1.69
CA VAL A 89 3.89 -11.18 -2.07
C VAL A 89 4.54 -10.20 -3.03
N TYR A 90 5.79 -9.90 -2.76
CA TYR A 90 6.64 -9.14 -3.66
C TYR A 90 7.14 -10.09 -4.77
N PRO A 91 6.41 -10.28 -5.89
CA PRO A 91 6.93 -11.11 -6.96
C PRO A 91 8.09 -10.39 -7.66
N PRO A 92 9.06 -11.10 -8.20
CA PRO A 92 10.01 -10.52 -9.12
C PRO A 92 9.28 -10.13 -10.40
N GLY A 93 8.85 -8.85 -10.50
CA GLY A 93 8.05 -8.31 -11.59
C GLY A 93 6.76 -9.09 -11.89
N GLY A 94 5.73 -8.42 -12.34
CA GLY A 94 4.47 -9.07 -12.69
C GLY A 94 3.27 -8.15 -12.50
N ASN A 95 2.08 -8.67 -12.77
CA ASN A 95 0.84 -7.94 -12.65
C ASN A 95 0.11 -8.35 -11.37
N VAL A 96 -0.24 -7.36 -10.55
CA VAL A 96 -1.17 -7.51 -9.43
C VAL A 96 -2.53 -7.01 -9.87
N ARG A 97 -3.54 -7.85 -9.74
CA ARG A 97 -4.93 -7.46 -9.99
C ARG A 97 -5.61 -7.22 -8.66
N TYR A 98 -6.32 -6.11 -8.54
CA TYR A 98 -7.09 -5.81 -7.33
C TYR A 98 -8.49 -5.33 -7.65
N GLN A 99 -9.39 -5.51 -6.70
CA GLN A 99 -10.78 -5.13 -6.79
C GLN A 99 -11.30 -4.77 -5.40
N VAL A 100 -12.12 -3.74 -5.31
CA VAL A 100 -12.84 -3.38 -4.09
C VAL A 100 -14.30 -3.80 -4.24
N ARG A 101 -14.82 -4.52 -3.24
CA ARG A 101 -16.22 -4.93 -3.17
C ARG A 101 -16.86 -4.39 -1.90
N GLY A 102 -18.12 -4.04 -1.96
CA GLY A 102 -18.84 -3.46 -0.83
C GLY A 102 -20.19 -4.10 -0.61
N ILE A 103 -20.60 -4.21 0.64
CA ILE A 103 -21.92 -4.66 1.06
C ILE A 103 -22.55 -3.71 2.06
N GLN A 104 -23.86 -3.75 2.17
CA GLN A 104 -24.62 -3.12 3.24
C GLN A 104 -25.13 -4.21 4.20
N THR A 105 -24.57 -4.25 5.41
CA THR A 105 -24.86 -5.33 6.37
C THR A 105 -26.22 -5.20 7.04
N THR A 106 -26.75 -3.98 7.15
CA THR A 106 -28.08 -3.71 7.77
C THR A 106 -29.25 -3.92 6.79
N ALA A 107 -28.96 -3.98 5.50
CA ALA A 107 -29.93 -4.22 4.44
C ALA A 107 -29.32 -5.17 3.41
N PRO A 108 -29.32 -6.48 3.68
CA PRO A 108 -28.72 -7.46 2.78
C PRO A 108 -29.25 -7.33 1.35
N GLY A 109 -28.34 -7.33 0.40
CA GLY A 109 -28.64 -7.10 -1.00
C GLY A 109 -27.46 -7.52 -1.89
N PRO A 110 -27.46 -7.14 -3.17
CA PRO A 110 -26.37 -7.47 -4.07
C PRO A 110 -25.07 -6.80 -3.64
N VAL A 111 -23.96 -7.39 -4.02
CA VAL A 111 -22.60 -6.91 -3.77
C VAL A 111 -22.23 -5.85 -4.80
N GLY A 112 -21.80 -4.68 -4.36
CA GLY A 112 -21.14 -3.70 -5.24
C GLY A 112 -19.70 -4.14 -5.51
N ALA A 113 -19.27 -4.15 -6.77
CA ALA A 113 -17.92 -4.53 -7.15
C ALA A 113 -17.33 -3.50 -8.12
N SER A 114 -16.16 -2.94 -7.78
CA SER A 114 -15.43 -2.05 -8.69
C SER A 114 -14.97 -2.82 -9.94
N PRO A 115 -14.61 -2.15 -11.04
CA PRO A 115 -13.78 -2.76 -12.06
C PRO A 115 -12.53 -3.39 -11.44
N ILE A 116 -11.97 -4.39 -12.13
CA ILE A 116 -10.68 -4.97 -11.73
C ILE A 116 -9.60 -4.05 -12.27
N HIS A 117 -8.77 -3.54 -11.39
CA HIS A 117 -7.59 -2.74 -11.73
C HIS A 117 -6.34 -3.62 -11.78
N THR A 118 -5.38 -3.21 -12.57
CA THR A 118 -4.09 -3.87 -12.71
C THR A 118 -2.97 -2.91 -12.29
N VAL A 119 -2.05 -3.39 -11.46
CA VAL A 119 -0.81 -2.71 -11.13
C VAL A 119 0.33 -3.53 -11.68
N GLN A 120 1.21 -2.91 -12.46
CA GLN A 120 2.40 -3.54 -12.99
C GLN A 120 3.57 -3.31 -12.02
N LEU A 121 4.14 -4.39 -11.50
CA LEU A 121 5.36 -4.32 -10.70
C LEU A 121 6.57 -4.50 -11.62
N THR A 122 7.48 -3.54 -11.62
CA THR A 122 8.73 -3.65 -12.36
C THR A 122 9.73 -4.51 -11.61
N ASN A 123 10.73 -5.03 -12.33
CA ASN A 123 11.90 -5.68 -11.70
C ASN A 123 12.88 -4.67 -11.12
N GLU A 124 12.72 -3.40 -11.46
CA GLU A 124 13.54 -2.31 -10.96
C GLU A 124 13.12 -1.91 -9.55
N SER A 125 14.09 -1.54 -8.74
CA SER A 125 13.89 -0.99 -7.41
C SER A 125 14.17 0.50 -7.43
N LEU A 126 13.43 1.27 -6.65
CA LEU A 126 13.83 2.64 -6.33
C LEU A 126 15.08 2.59 -5.45
N GLU A 127 16.05 3.44 -5.76
CA GLU A 127 17.23 3.66 -4.95
C GLU A 127 17.22 5.05 -4.33
N GLY A 128 17.96 5.22 -3.24
CA GLY A 128 18.06 6.51 -2.54
C GLY A 128 16.95 6.73 -1.52
N GLY A 129 16.59 7.99 -1.28
CA GLY A 129 15.60 8.38 -0.27
C GLY A 129 14.47 9.23 -0.85
N ILE A 130 13.27 9.00 -0.35
CA ILE A 130 12.13 9.89 -0.58
C ILE A 130 12.10 10.90 0.57
N TYR A 131 12.21 12.17 0.24
CA TYR A 131 12.14 13.27 1.19
C TYR A 131 10.76 13.90 1.13
N TYR A 132 10.13 14.07 2.26
CA TYR A 132 8.80 14.67 2.34
C TYR A 132 8.65 15.49 3.61
N TRP A 133 7.80 16.51 3.55
CA TRP A 133 7.43 17.29 4.71
C TRP A 133 6.26 16.63 5.45
N ALA A 134 6.34 16.61 6.77
CA ALA A 134 5.26 16.19 7.65
C ALA A 134 4.98 17.25 8.71
N ALA A 135 3.68 17.44 9.00
CA ALA A 135 3.24 18.28 10.10
C ALA A 135 3.53 17.63 11.46
N ALA A 136 3.67 18.45 12.49
CA ALA A 136 3.79 17.96 13.86
C ALA A 136 2.61 17.06 14.25
N SER A 137 2.93 15.93 14.88
CA SER A 137 1.95 14.96 15.36
C SER A 137 2.43 14.33 16.68
N THR A 138 1.65 13.41 17.22
CA THR A 138 2.09 12.58 18.36
C THR A 138 3.30 11.70 18.05
N ASN A 139 3.60 11.48 16.76
CA ASN A 139 4.69 10.62 16.29
C ASN A 139 5.97 11.40 15.96
N GLY A 140 5.97 12.73 15.99
CA GLY A 140 7.17 13.53 15.74
C GLY A 140 6.89 15.02 15.48
N PRO A 141 7.96 15.84 15.46
CA PRO A 141 7.91 17.27 15.16
C PRO A 141 7.58 17.50 13.68
N ASP A 142 7.18 18.73 13.34
CA ASP A 142 7.12 19.13 11.93
C ASP A 142 8.52 19.22 11.32
N GLY A 143 8.63 18.88 10.06
CA GLY A 143 9.90 18.89 9.36
C GLY A 143 9.97 18.01 8.12
N ILE A 144 11.18 17.88 7.63
CA ILE A 144 11.52 17.02 6.51
C ILE A 144 11.91 15.64 7.05
N TYR A 145 11.24 14.64 6.57
CA TYR A 145 11.52 13.23 6.84
C TYR A 145 12.11 12.60 5.59
N ARG A 146 12.94 11.57 5.79
CA ARG A 146 13.51 10.75 4.73
C ARG A 146 13.09 9.31 4.91
N HIS A 147 12.55 8.71 3.85
CA HIS A 147 12.32 7.28 3.79
C HIS A 147 13.38 6.63 2.89
N ASP A 148 14.16 5.71 3.44
CA ASP A 148 15.21 5.01 2.70
C ASP A 148 14.59 3.87 1.86
N MET A 149 14.65 4.00 0.54
CA MET A 149 14.10 3.01 -0.38
C MET A 149 14.91 1.72 -0.46
N ALA A 150 16.15 1.71 0.04
CA ALA A 150 16.89 0.46 0.23
C ALA A 150 16.33 -0.38 1.38
N HIS A 151 15.62 0.25 2.32
CA HIS A 151 15.04 -0.40 3.50
C HIS A 151 13.56 0.00 3.67
N PRO A 152 12.67 -0.36 2.72
CA PRO A 152 11.30 0.15 2.67
C PRO A 152 10.41 -0.28 3.87
N GLY A 153 10.83 -1.28 4.64
CA GLY A 153 10.13 -1.70 5.87
C GLY A 153 10.54 -0.94 7.13
N GLN A 154 11.51 -0.02 7.04
CA GLN A 154 11.94 0.79 8.18
C GLN A 154 11.12 2.09 8.26
N PRO A 155 10.87 2.60 9.47
CA PRO A 155 10.26 3.93 9.62
C PRO A 155 11.11 5.00 8.95
N ALA A 156 10.44 6.08 8.48
CA ALA A 156 11.15 7.24 7.98
C ALA A 156 11.95 7.92 9.12
N GLU A 157 13.13 8.40 8.79
CA GLU A 157 13.99 9.14 9.71
C GLU A 157 13.66 10.64 9.72
N GLU A 158 13.82 11.29 10.87
CA GLU A 158 13.83 12.74 10.99
C GLU A 158 15.08 13.30 10.31
N TYR A 159 14.94 13.85 9.11
CA TYR A 159 16.07 14.35 8.35
C TYR A 159 16.44 15.79 8.74
N PHE A 160 15.47 16.70 8.76
CA PHE A 160 15.62 18.07 9.25
C PHE A 160 14.27 18.56 9.79
N THR A 161 14.16 18.63 11.10
CA THR A 161 12.92 19.01 11.80
C THR A 161 13.09 20.32 12.55
N ARG A 162 11.99 20.84 13.11
CA ARG A 162 12.03 22.06 13.93
C ARG A 162 13.05 21.98 15.07
N ASN A 163 13.28 20.79 15.63
CA ASN A 163 14.22 20.61 16.72
C ASN A 163 15.69 20.96 16.35
N GLN A 164 16.00 21.01 15.06
CA GLN A 164 17.33 21.33 14.53
C GLN A 164 17.43 22.78 14.03
N THR A 165 16.33 23.53 14.05
CA THR A 165 16.35 24.94 13.65
C THR A 165 16.98 25.82 14.74
N PRO A 166 17.61 26.96 14.37
CA PRO A 166 18.01 27.98 15.35
C PRO A 166 16.79 28.48 16.13
N LEU A 167 16.99 28.78 17.40
CA LEU A 167 15.96 29.41 18.22
C LEU A 167 15.69 30.85 17.75
N ASP A 168 14.44 31.28 17.85
CA ASP A 168 14.03 32.65 17.66
C ASP A 168 14.44 33.55 18.87
N VAL A 169 14.09 34.82 18.83
CA VAL A 169 14.39 35.76 19.90
C VAL A 169 13.67 35.44 21.21
N ASN A 170 12.65 34.62 21.19
CA ASN A 170 11.86 34.16 22.35
C ASN A 170 12.30 32.77 22.84
N GLY A 171 13.30 32.16 22.23
CA GLY A 171 13.78 30.84 22.57
C GLY A 171 12.97 29.68 22.00
N ASN A 172 12.15 29.92 20.98
CA ASN A 172 11.37 28.86 20.33
C ASN A 172 12.06 28.36 19.08
N HIS A 173 11.89 27.07 18.79
CA HIS A 173 12.27 26.51 17.51
C HIS A 173 11.33 26.96 16.39
N ARG A 174 11.89 27.16 15.22
CA ARG A 174 11.18 27.66 14.03
C ARG A 174 10.53 26.51 13.29
N CYS A 175 9.38 26.77 12.66
CA CYS A 175 8.69 25.80 11.82
C CYS A 175 9.52 25.52 10.56
N VAL A 176 9.71 24.25 10.23
CA VAL A 176 10.32 23.84 8.95
C VAL A 176 9.23 23.74 7.90
N ALA A 177 9.49 24.32 6.72
CA ALA A 177 8.50 24.39 5.65
C ALA A 177 9.02 23.81 4.32
N CYS A 178 8.99 24.60 3.24
CA CYS A 178 9.33 24.12 1.90
C CYS A 178 10.78 23.62 1.79
N HIS A 179 10.97 22.61 0.97
CA HIS A 179 12.30 22.08 0.67
C HIS A 179 12.43 21.72 -0.82
N VAL A 180 13.66 21.73 -1.29
CA VAL A 180 14.02 21.28 -2.63
C VAL A 180 15.39 20.63 -2.62
N LEU A 181 15.55 19.52 -3.31
CA LEU A 181 16.82 18.84 -3.52
C LEU A 181 17.50 19.33 -4.80
N SER A 182 18.83 19.40 -4.76
CA SER A 182 19.62 19.52 -5.98
C SER A 182 19.40 18.30 -6.87
N ARG A 183 19.61 18.46 -8.17
CA ARG A 183 19.40 17.38 -9.16
C ARG A 183 20.23 16.13 -8.88
N ASP A 184 21.40 16.30 -8.29
CA ASP A 184 22.30 15.22 -7.90
C ASP A 184 22.04 14.65 -6.49
N GLY A 185 21.05 15.19 -5.78
CA GLY A 185 20.69 14.76 -4.43
C GLY A 185 21.68 15.14 -3.33
N THR A 186 22.76 15.88 -3.65
CA THR A 186 23.84 16.18 -2.69
C THR A 186 23.55 17.36 -1.78
N LYS A 187 22.57 18.20 -2.13
CA LYS A 187 22.21 19.42 -1.40
C LYS A 187 20.69 19.55 -1.26
N MET A 188 20.27 20.11 -0.15
CA MET A 188 18.88 20.48 0.10
C MET A 188 18.81 21.94 0.52
N ALA A 189 17.92 22.70 -0.11
CA ALA A 189 17.51 24.00 0.41
C ALA A 189 16.21 23.82 1.20
N VAL A 190 16.15 24.41 2.39
CA VAL A 190 15.01 24.33 3.30
C VAL A 190 14.66 25.73 3.76
N THR A 191 13.36 26.06 3.81
CA THR A 191 12.89 27.27 4.48
C THR A 191 12.43 26.93 5.90
N TYR A 192 12.71 27.82 6.83
CA TYR A 192 12.19 27.76 8.20
C TYR A 192 11.92 29.18 8.72
N ASP A 193 10.86 29.31 9.51
CA ASP A 193 10.42 30.61 10.08
C ASP A 193 9.97 30.41 11.56
#